data_a444441163a21f660eb1ad81be42f530
#
_entry.id   a444441163a21f660eb1ad81be42f530
#
_cell.length_a   1.000
_cell.length_b   1.000
_cell.length_c   1.000
_cell.angle_alpha   90.00
_cell.angle_beta   90.00
_cell.angle_gamma   90.00
#
_symmetry.space_group_name_H-M   'P 1'
#
loop_
_entity.id
_entity.type
_entity.pdbx_description
1 polymer ?
#
loop_
_entity_poly.entity_id
_entity_poly.type
_entity_poly.pdbx_seq_one_letter_code
_entity_poly.pdbx_strand_id
1 'polypeptide(L)'
;MRFFEYIAVSLTAITGGMALEEIAFKNAPKWEPTYTLKSDEVIVGFGNNSYVAKADEYLAILKDAGVTIGTPKLDSSWVSTSPSNVNTRRGTKRGLDKRCSETEYIITDKTETFIDWDVQMSPVLCAAAGDMDITVTDGYSIANGVTTSVGIDQTLIEDILKVSFRVDYTETWTTTASTLTKGTVKDGNCGVMITKPITTRRSGRFFRGCIGSATQVGTWYADSHGNGSYNGVDWIQGAISMCTKQQDNPPLTRCTGQGDFA
;
A
#
# COMPACT_ATOMS: atom_id res chain seq x y z
N MET A 1 34.06 17.76 7.31
CA MET A 1 34.07 16.30 7.16
C MET A 1 33.39 15.72 8.40
N ARG A 2 32.11 15.33 8.31
CA ARG A 2 31.40 14.58 9.35
C ARG A 2 31.29 13.15 8.86
N PHE A 3 31.95 12.24 9.55
CA PHE A 3 31.85 10.81 9.33
C PHE A 3 30.45 10.34 9.81
N PHE A 4 29.64 9.82 8.92
CA PHE A 4 28.44 9.06 9.26
C PHE A 4 28.89 7.62 9.55
N GLU A 5 28.74 7.20 10.80
CA GLU A 5 28.86 5.79 11.18
C GLU A 5 27.59 5.06 10.71
N TYR A 6 27.73 4.24 9.70
CA TYR A 6 26.68 3.29 9.29
C TYR A 6 26.70 2.11 10.25
N ILE A 7 25.65 2.01 11.05
CA ILE A 7 25.39 0.80 11.82
C ILE A 7 24.70 -0.19 10.88
N ALA A 8 25.44 -1.22 10.45
CA ALA A 8 24.88 -2.35 9.73
C ALA A 8 24.01 -3.18 10.70
N VAL A 9 22.70 -3.07 10.58
CA VAL A 9 21.74 -3.91 11.31
C VAL A 9 21.48 -5.15 10.47
N SER A 10 21.90 -6.32 10.97
CA SER A 10 21.60 -7.62 10.36
C SER A 10 20.09 -7.89 10.39
N LEU A 11 19.48 -8.03 9.23
CA LEU A 11 18.08 -8.35 9.06
C LEU A 11 17.82 -9.80 9.48
N THR A 12 17.35 -10.03 10.71
CA THR A 12 16.53 -11.21 11.03
C THR A 12 15.10 -10.87 10.63
N ALA A 13 14.44 -11.77 9.90
CA ALA A 13 13.06 -11.62 9.43
C ALA A 13 12.14 -11.23 10.60
N ILE A 14 11.82 -9.95 10.70
CA ILE A 14 10.96 -9.40 11.74
C ILE A 14 9.56 -9.28 11.15
N THR A 15 8.67 -10.11 11.65
CA THR A 15 7.23 -9.90 11.62
C THR A 15 6.94 -8.61 12.40
N GLY A 16 6.94 -7.48 11.73
CA GLY A 16 6.64 -6.19 12.34
C GLY A 16 7.44 -5.05 11.72
N GLY A 17 6.91 -4.45 10.65
CA GLY A 17 7.54 -3.30 9.96
C GLY A 17 7.70 -2.03 10.79
N MET A 18 7.41 -2.06 12.10
CA MET A 18 7.41 -0.87 12.94
C MET A 18 8.76 -0.54 13.61
N ALA A 19 9.65 -1.51 13.79
CA ALA A 19 10.86 -1.28 14.60
C ALA A 19 12.03 -0.64 13.84
N LEU A 20 12.13 -0.86 12.53
CA LEU A 20 13.25 -0.34 11.72
C LEU A 20 13.10 1.15 11.39
N GLU A 21 11.87 1.59 11.19
CA GLU A 21 11.57 2.94 10.73
C GLU A 21 11.68 3.98 11.86
N GLU A 22 11.28 3.63 13.08
CA GLU A 22 11.41 4.53 14.24
C GLU A 22 12.88 4.85 14.56
N ILE A 23 13.78 3.88 14.41
CA ILE A 23 15.22 4.07 14.63
C ILE A 23 15.82 4.98 13.56
N ALA A 24 15.40 4.83 12.30
CA ALA A 24 15.94 5.59 11.17
C ALA A 24 15.60 7.08 11.25
N PHE A 25 14.40 7.44 11.76
CA PHE A 25 13.96 8.84 11.85
C PHE A 25 14.10 9.45 13.25
N LYS A 26 14.75 8.76 14.19
CA LYS A 26 14.93 9.24 15.58
C LYS A 26 15.56 10.63 15.69
N ASN A 27 16.38 11.02 14.73
CA ASN A 27 17.06 12.32 14.68
C ASN A 27 16.36 13.33 13.74
N ALA A 28 15.29 12.95 13.06
CA ALA A 28 14.52 13.84 12.23
C ALA A 28 13.68 14.82 13.10
N PRO A 29 13.42 16.03 12.63
CA PRO A 29 12.54 16.97 13.33
C PRO A 29 11.16 16.35 13.49
N LYS A 30 10.57 16.50 14.68
CA LYS A 30 9.18 16.13 14.89
C LYS A 30 8.28 17.04 14.05
N TRP A 31 7.29 16.43 13.43
CA TRP A 31 6.27 17.20 12.74
C TRP A 31 5.25 17.77 13.74
N GLU A 32 4.84 19.01 13.48
CA GLU A 32 3.78 19.71 14.20
C GLU A 32 2.73 20.24 13.20
N PRO A 33 1.45 20.35 13.56
CA PRO A 33 0.38 20.81 12.66
C PRO A 33 0.60 22.20 12.06
N THR A 34 1.40 23.05 12.72
CA THR A 34 1.77 24.38 12.24
C THR A 34 2.84 24.36 11.15
N TYR A 35 3.49 23.21 10.95
CA TYR A 35 4.54 23.07 9.95
C TYR A 35 3.96 23.10 8.54
N THR A 36 4.52 23.93 7.67
CA THR A 36 4.19 23.97 6.24
C THR A 36 5.17 23.10 5.47
N LEU A 37 4.66 22.03 4.87
CA LEU A 37 5.45 21.06 4.15
C LEU A 37 6.01 21.66 2.85
N LYS A 38 7.28 21.43 2.58
CA LYS A 38 7.92 21.77 1.32
C LYS A 38 7.76 20.63 0.31
N SER A 39 7.93 20.93 -0.96
CA SER A 39 7.76 19.96 -2.05
C SER A 39 8.77 18.80 -2.05
N ASP A 40 9.91 18.98 -1.39
CA ASP A 40 10.98 17.97 -1.24
C ASP A 40 10.95 17.25 0.11
N GLU A 41 9.91 17.50 0.91
CA GLU A 41 9.75 16.96 2.26
C GLU A 41 8.57 15.98 2.33
N VAL A 42 8.66 15.07 3.29
CA VAL A 42 7.61 14.11 3.62
C VAL A 42 7.37 14.09 5.11
N ILE A 43 6.13 13.87 5.51
CA ILE A 43 5.76 13.57 6.90
C ILE A 43 5.60 12.07 7.02
N VAL A 44 6.33 11.49 7.95
CA VAL A 44 6.33 10.04 8.20
C VAL A 44 5.78 9.79 9.60
N GLY A 45 4.77 8.93 9.70
CA GLY A 45 4.13 8.59 10.97
C GLY A 45 4.53 7.21 11.46
N PHE A 46 5.02 7.12 12.71
CA PHE A 46 5.40 5.86 13.36
C PHE A 46 4.88 5.81 14.79
N GLY A 47 4.12 4.79 15.12
CA GLY A 47 3.50 4.70 16.44
C GLY A 47 2.71 5.96 16.73
N ASN A 48 3.05 6.66 17.82
CA ASN A 48 2.42 7.93 18.20
C ASN A 48 3.24 9.17 17.81
N ASN A 49 4.27 9.02 16.98
CA ASN A 49 5.14 10.12 16.60
C ASN A 49 5.12 10.34 15.09
N SER A 50 5.30 11.59 14.68
CA SER A 50 5.44 11.98 13.28
C SER A 50 6.69 12.82 13.11
N TYR A 51 7.38 12.63 11.99
CA TYR A 51 8.65 13.28 11.70
C TYR A 51 8.61 13.91 10.31
N VAL A 52 9.39 14.97 10.11
CA VAL A 52 9.63 15.56 8.80
C VAL A 52 10.97 15.06 8.30
N ALA A 53 10.99 14.48 7.10
CA ALA A 53 12.20 14.00 6.45
C ALA A 53 12.30 14.53 5.01
N LYS A 54 13.48 14.44 4.41
CA LYS A 54 13.62 14.64 2.98
C LYS A 54 13.10 13.43 2.23
N ALA A 55 12.43 13.68 1.10
CA ALA A 55 11.78 12.61 0.32
C ALA A 55 12.81 11.59 -0.21
N ASP A 56 13.99 12.03 -0.62
CA ASP A 56 15.07 11.17 -1.09
C ASP A 56 15.67 10.31 0.03
N GLU A 57 15.87 10.88 1.22
CA GLU A 57 16.33 10.14 2.40
C GLU A 57 15.30 9.08 2.82
N TYR A 58 14.03 9.43 2.83
CA TYR A 58 12.94 8.48 3.11
C TYR A 58 12.95 7.30 2.13
N LEU A 59 13.02 7.60 0.82
CA LEU A 59 13.05 6.55 -0.20
C LEU A 59 14.30 5.68 -0.11
N ALA A 60 15.46 6.24 0.24
CA ALA A 60 16.69 5.48 0.45
C ALA A 60 16.54 4.50 1.62
N ILE A 61 16.00 4.95 2.76
CA ILE A 61 15.76 4.12 3.94
C ILE A 61 14.81 2.96 3.61
N LEU A 62 13.71 3.24 2.90
CA LEU A 62 12.75 2.19 2.51
C LEU A 62 13.38 1.17 1.55
N LYS A 63 14.18 1.63 0.61
CA LYS A 63 14.90 0.75 -0.32
C LYS A 63 15.89 -0.16 0.40
N ASP A 64 16.63 0.37 1.37
CA ASP A 64 17.55 -0.40 2.21
C ASP A 64 16.80 -1.43 3.08
N ALA A 65 15.57 -1.12 3.49
CA ALA A 65 14.65 -2.02 4.18
C ALA A 65 13.97 -3.06 3.24
N GLY A 66 14.30 -3.06 1.94
CA GLY A 66 13.75 -4.00 0.97
C GLY A 66 12.37 -3.63 0.41
N VAL A 67 11.91 -2.39 0.63
CA VAL A 67 10.66 -1.89 0.06
C VAL A 67 10.89 -1.47 -1.39
N THR A 68 10.11 -2.01 -2.31
CA THR A 68 10.18 -1.67 -3.73
C THR A 68 9.47 -0.33 -3.98
N ILE A 69 10.07 0.54 -4.79
CA ILE A 69 9.44 1.79 -5.21
C ILE A 69 8.59 1.53 -6.45
N GLY A 70 7.30 1.77 -6.32
CA GLY A 70 6.27 1.51 -7.35
C GLY A 70 5.67 0.11 -7.26
N THR A 71 4.43 0.01 -7.76
CA THR A 71 3.65 -1.23 -7.72
C THR A 71 4.31 -2.33 -8.56
N PRO A 72 4.61 -3.50 -7.99
CA PRO A 72 5.14 -4.63 -8.74
C PRO A 72 4.19 -5.04 -9.87
N LYS A 73 4.75 -5.36 -11.03
CA LYS A 73 3.94 -5.89 -12.13
C LYS A 73 3.39 -7.25 -11.74
N LEU A 74 2.07 -7.39 -11.77
CA LEU A 74 1.43 -8.69 -11.70
C LEU A 74 1.72 -9.47 -12.98
N ASP A 75 2.05 -10.75 -12.84
CA ASP A 75 2.11 -11.65 -13.98
C ASP A 75 0.72 -11.70 -14.61
N SER A 76 0.64 -11.45 -15.93
CA SER A 76 -0.62 -11.45 -16.66
C SER A 76 -1.35 -12.80 -16.58
N SER A 77 -0.62 -13.89 -16.36
CA SER A 77 -1.19 -15.22 -16.11
C SER A 77 -2.02 -15.29 -14.82
N TRP A 78 -1.76 -14.41 -13.84
CA TRP A 78 -2.50 -14.34 -12.58
C TRP A 78 -3.87 -13.68 -12.72
N VAL A 79 -4.05 -12.86 -13.74
CA VAL A 79 -5.31 -12.11 -13.95
C VAL A 79 -6.17 -12.75 -15.05
N SER A 80 -5.57 -13.54 -15.93
CA SER A 80 -6.19 -14.03 -17.18
C SER A 80 -6.49 -15.52 -17.21
N THR A 81 -6.51 -16.22 -16.09
CA THR A 81 -6.97 -17.63 -16.11
C THR A 81 -8.44 -17.68 -16.44
N SER A 82 -8.75 -17.62 -17.74
CA SER A 82 -9.94 -18.31 -18.24
C SER A 82 -9.90 -19.71 -17.66
N PRO A 83 -11.01 -20.22 -17.12
CA PRO A 83 -11.04 -21.60 -16.64
C PRO A 83 -10.55 -22.48 -17.79
N SER A 84 -9.31 -22.95 -17.68
CA SER A 84 -8.82 -23.95 -18.59
C SER A 84 -9.84 -25.06 -18.51
N ASN A 85 -10.44 -25.43 -19.65
CA ASN A 85 -11.38 -26.52 -19.78
C ASN A 85 -10.84 -27.72 -19.01
N VAL A 86 -11.22 -27.82 -17.74
CA VAL A 86 -11.02 -29.03 -16.98
C VAL A 86 -11.99 -30.01 -17.63
N ASN A 87 -11.46 -30.75 -18.59
CA ASN A 87 -12.14 -31.94 -19.11
C ASN A 87 -12.39 -32.83 -17.89
N THR A 88 -13.53 -32.66 -17.26
CA THR A 88 -14.10 -33.62 -16.34
C THR A 88 -14.38 -34.89 -17.14
N ARG A 89 -13.33 -35.67 -17.40
CA ARG A 89 -13.51 -37.07 -17.73
C ARG A 89 -14.18 -37.67 -16.49
N ARG A 90 -15.50 -37.80 -16.58
CA ARG A 90 -16.30 -38.67 -15.72
C ARG A 90 -15.78 -40.09 -15.90
N GLY A 91 -14.66 -40.40 -15.27
CA GLY A 91 -14.22 -41.76 -15.02
C GLY A 91 -15.07 -42.28 -13.88
N THR A 92 -16.02 -43.14 -14.15
CA THR A 92 -16.72 -43.98 -13.19
C THR A 92 -15.70 -44.87 -12.47
N LYS A 93 -15.00 -44.31 -11.46
CA LYS A 93 -14.27 -45.09 -10.45
C LYS A 93 -15.17 -45.29 -9.25
N ARG A 94 -15.86 -46.47 -9.29
CA ARG A 94 -16.56 -46.96 -8.09
C ARG A 94 -15.52 -47.20 -6.97
N GLY A 95 -15.70 -46.57 -5.81
CA GLY A 95 -15.45 -47.29 -4.61
C GLY A 95 -14.51 -46.69 -3.54
N LEU A 96 -13.81 -45.55 -3.78
CA LEU A 96 -12.91 -44.99 -2.75
C LEU A 96 -13.10 -43.51 -2.41
N ASP A 97 -13.98 -42.80 -3.13
CA ASP A 97 -14.14 -41.34 -2.99
C ASP A 97 -15.02 -40.90 -1.78
N LYS A 98 -15.47 -41.79 -0.95
CA LYS A 98 -16.36 -41.47 0.18
C LYS A 98 -15.67 -41.06 1.48
N ARG A 99 -14.35 -40.87 1.53
CA ARG A 99 -13.62 -40.57 2.75
C ARG A 99 -13.00 -39.18 2.81
N CYS A 100 -13.16 -38.39 1.80
CA CYS A 100 -12.64 -37.04 1.78
C CYS A 100 -13.78 -36.05 1.51
N SER A 101 -14.00 -35.10 2.40
CA SER A 101 -14.80 -33.93 2.08
C SER A 101 -13.96 -32.97 1.21
N GLU A 102 -14.54 -32.45 0.13
CA GLU A 102 -13.90 -31.39 -0.63
C GLU A 102 -13.58 -30.24 0.31
N THR A 103 -12.32 -29.86 0.32
CA THR A 103 -11.81 -28.73 1.07
C THR A 103 -11.32 -27.66 0.11
N GLU A 104 -11.46 -26.41 0.52
CA GLU A 104 -10.93 -25.26 -0.18
C GLU A 104 -9.79 -24.69 0.64
N TYR A 105 -8.67 -24.40 -0.02
CA TYR A 105 -7.51 -23.83 0.65
C TYR A 105 -6.67 -22.99 -0.31
N ILE A 106 -5.88 -22.10 0.28
CA ILE A 106 -4.96 -21.25 -0.46
C ILE A 106 -3.50 -21.64 -0.18
N ILE A 107 -2.64 -21.35 -1.15
CA ILE A 107 -1.19 -21.34 -0.98
C ILE A 107 -0.74 -19.92 -1.27
N THR A 108 0.01 -19.32 -0.34
CA THR A 108 0.68 -18.04 -0.56
C THR A 108 2.02 -18.32 -1.20
N ASP A 109 2.19 -17.88 -2.44
CA ASP A 109 3.42 -18.10 -3.20
C ASP A 109 4.40 -16.94 -3.01
N LYS A 110 3.91 -15.70 -2.82
CA LYS A 110 4.73 -14.50 -2.73
C LYS A 110 4.17 -13.50 -1.72
N THR A 111 5.08 -12.79 -1.06
CA THR A 111 4.78 -11.61 -0.25
C THR A 111 5.77 -10.52 -0.65
N GLU A 112 5.27 -9.34 -1.00
CA GLU A 112 6.05 -8.18 -1.44
C GLU A 112 5.60 -6.94 -0.68
N THR A 113 6.56 -6.08 -0.35
CA THR A 113 6.27 -4.76 0.22
C THR A 113 6.78 -3.68 -0.73
N PHE A 114 5.94 -2.70 -1.01
CA PHE A 114 6.26 -1.63 -1.96
C PHE A 114 5.54 -0.34 -1.59
N ILE A 115 6.04 0.78 -2.13
CA ILE A 115 5.30 2.05 -2.12
C ILE A 115 4.35 2.03 -3.32
N ASP A 116 3.07 2.17 -3.03
CA ASP A 116 2.03 2.21 -4.05
C ASP A 116 1.92 3.60 -4.71
N TRP A 117 0.90 3.78 -5.54
CA TRP A 117 0.60 5.02 -6.21
C TRP A 117 0.25 6.12 -5.22
N ASP A 118 0.46 7.36 -5.67
CA ASP A 118 0.04 8.53 -4.91
C ASP A 118 -1.48 8.49 -4.68
N VAL A 119 -1.88 8.48 -3.41
CA VAL A 119 -3.29 8.57 -3.01
C VAL A 119 -3.61 10.03 -2.70
N GLN A 120 -4.65 10.55 -3.34
CA GLN A 120 -5.09 11.93 -3.18
C GLN A 120 -5.65 12.19 -1.78
N MET A 121 -5.31 13.34 -1.20
CA MET A 121 -5.78 13.78 0.12
C MET A 121 -6.37 15.20 0.10
N SER A 122 -6.35 15.88 -1.05
CA SER A 122 -6.94 17.20 -1.25
C SER A 122 -7.36 17.39 -2.70
N PRO A 123 -8.18 18.38 -3.05
CA PRO A 123 -8.34 18.80 -4.42
C PRO A 123 -7.02 19.27 -5.04
N VAL A 124 -6.94 19.28 -6.37
CA VAL A 124 -5.85 19.93 -7.09
C VAL A 124 -6.03 21.43 -7.02
N LEU A 125 -4.98 22.15 -6.64
CA LEU A 125 -4.96 23.61 -6.58
C LEU A 125 -3.85 24.14 -7.47
N CYS A 126 -4.17 25.14 -8.33
CA CYS A 126 -3.20 25.80 -9.18
C CYS A 126 -3.00 27.25 -8.74
N ALA A 127 -1.76 27.62 -8.44
CA ALA A 127 -1.37 28.94 -8.00
C ALA A 127 -1.05 29.82 -9.23
N ALA A 128 -1.86 30.85 -9.49
CA ALA A 128 -1.77 31.65 -10.72
C ALA A 128 -1.40 33.14 -10.49
N ALA A 129 -1.29 33.57 -9.24
CA ALA A 129 -1.00 34.99 -8.91
C ALA A 129 -0.31 35.10 -7.55
N GLY A 130 0.60 34.19 -7.25
CA GLY A 130 1.34 34.08 -6.01
C GLY A 130 1.19 32.72 -5.37
N ASP A 131 2.01 32.44 -4.36
CA ASP A 131 2.01 31.17 -3.62
C ASP A 131 0.67 30.94 -2.91
N MET A 132 0.18 29.70 -2.92
CA MET A 132 -1.07 29.30 -2.28
C MET A 132 -0.86 28.10 -1.36
N ASP A 133 -1.47 28.16 -0.17
CA ASP A 133 -1.45 27.02 0.76
C ASP A 133 -2.59 26.04 0.45
N ILE A 134 -2.25 24.74 0.47
CA ILE A 134 -3.17 23.62 0.31
C ILE A 134 -3.18 22.77 1.58
N THR A 135 -4.33 22.28 1.95
CA THR A 135 -4.52 21.43 3.14
C THR A 135 -5.20 20.13 2.78
N VAL A 136 -5.02 19.13 3.62
CA VAL A 136 -5.79 17.88 3.55
C VAL A 136 -7.27 18.18 3.76
N THR A 137 -8.12 17.52 2.99
CA THR A 137 -9.58 17.64 3.08
C THR A 137 -10.24 16.29 3.37
N ASP A 138 -11.48 16.31 3.81
CA ASP A 138 -12.24 15.11 4.11
C ASP A 138 -12.65 14.33 2.83
N GLY A 139 -12.80 13.02 2.98
CA GLY A 139 -13.51 12.19 2.01
C GLY A 139 -12.64 11.40 1.02
N TYR A 140 -11.33 11.60 0.99
CA TYR A 140 -10.45 10.73 0.21
C TYR A 140 -10.17 9.44 0.97
N SER A 141 -10.32 8.30 0.32
CA SER A 141 -10.20 7.01 0.99
C SER A 141 -9.30 6.02 0.25
N ILE A 142 -8.71 5.11 1.02
CA ILE A 142 -7.99 3.94 0.55
C ILE A 142 -8.40 2.76 1.41
N ALA A 143 -8.49 1.58 0.82
CA ALA A 143 -8.88 0.36 1.51
C ALA A 143 -7.89 -0.77 1.26
N ASN A 144 -7.83 -1.71 2.19
CA ASN A 144 -7.31 -3.04 1.90
C ASN A 144 -8.22 -3.72 0.87
N GLY A 145 -7.70 -4.72 0.18
CA GLY A 145 -8.51 -5.39 -0.81
C GLY A 145 -7.95 -6.73 -1.24
N VAL A 146 -8.85 -7.61 -1.66
CA VAL A 146 -8.54 -8.90 -2.26
C VAL A 146 -9.04 -8.91 -3.70
N THR A 147 -8.24 -9.43 -4.59
CA THR A 147 -8.62 -9.67 -5.99
C THR A 147 -8.45 -11.14 -6.30
N THR A 148 -9.45 -11.73 -6.91
CA THR A 148 -9.47 -13.14 -7.27
C THR A 148 -9.66 -13.32 -8.78
N SER A 149 -9.16 -14.43 -9.31
CA SER A 149 -9.53 -14.84 -10.66
C SER A 149 -11.00 -15.24 -10.74
N VAL A 150 -11.56 -15.20 -11.94
CA VAL A 150 -12.99 -15.48 -12.19
C VAL A 150 -13.42 -16.83 -11.61
N GLY A 151 -14.52 -16.82 -10.86
CA GLY A 151 -15.14 -18.02 -10.28
C GLY A 151 -14.68 -18.39 -8.88
N ILE A 152 -13.86 -17.56 -8.25
CA ILE A 152 -13.47 -17.70 -6.84
C ILE A 152 -14.25 -16.67 -6.01
N ASP A 153 -14.79 -17.11 -4.90
CA ASP A 153 -15.44 -16.23 -3.92
C ASP A 153 -14.36 -15.40 -3.20
N GLN A 154 -14.44 -14.09 -3.35
CA GLN A 154 -13.53 -13.15 -2.72
C GLN A 154 -13.61 -13.20 -1.21
N THR A 155 -14.82 -13.28 -0.64
CA THR A 155 -15.08 -13.32 0.80
C THR A 155 -14.40 -14.53 1.45
N LEU A 156 -14.43 -15.67 0.77
CA LEU A 156 -13.75 -16.88 1.24
C LEU A 156 -12.23 -16.66 1.38
N ILE A 157 -11.63 -15.99 0.41
CA ILE A 157 -10.19 -15.68 0.45
C ILE A 157 -9.91 -14.68 1.58
N GLU A 158 -10.72 -13.63 1.73
CA GLU A 158 -10.61 -12.64 2.82
C GLU A 158 -10.64 -13.32 4.18
N ASP A 159 -11.57 -14.21 4.42
CA ASP A 159 -11.71 -14.94 5.68
C ASP A 159 -10.50 -15.84 5.98
N ILE A 160 -10.02 -16.57 4.98
CA ILE A 160 -8.82 -17.42 5.13
C ILE A 160 -7.59 -16.56 5.44
N LEU A 161 -7.42 -15.45 4.73
CA LEU A 161 -6.28 -14.53 4.92
C LEU A 161 -6.34 -13.83 6.28
N LYS A 162 -7.53 -13.43 6.73
CA LYS A 162 -7.75 -12.82 8.05
C LYS A 162 -7.31 -13.76 9.17
N VAL A 163 -7.69 -15.03 9.09
CA VAL A 163 -7.26 -16.04 10.07
C VAL A 163 -5.75 -16.31 9.97
N SER A 164 -5.21 -16.41 8.76
CA SER A 164 -3.81 -16.78 8.52
C SER A 164 -2.82 -15.68 8.86
N PHE A 165 -3.15 -14.42 8.55
CA PHE A 165 -2.24 -13.29 8.67
C PHE A 165 -2.68 -12.23 9.68
N ARG A 166 -3.87 -12.38 10.28
CA ARG A 166 -4.46 -11.40 11.21
C ARG A 166 -4.60 -10.00 10.59
N VAL A 167 -4.89 -9.93 9.31
CA VAL A 167 -5.10 -8.69 8.56
C VAL A 167 -6.58 -8.60 8.20
N ASP A 168 -7.19 -7.45 8.46
CA ASP A 168 -8.55 -7.15 8.01
C ASP A 168 -8.51 -6.58 6.59
N TYR A 169 -8.97 -7.36 5.61
CA TYR A 169 -8.99 -6.95 4.21
C TYR A 169 -10.19 -6.09 3.84
N THR A 170 -11.06 -5.78 4.79
CA THR A 170 -12.19 -4.84 4.62
C THR A 170 -11.91 -3.47 5.24
N GLU A 171 -10.74 -3.29 5.87
CA GLU A 171 -10.35 -2.05 6.53
C GLU A 171 -10.21 -0.92 5.50
N THR A 172 -10.74 0.25 5.85
CA THR A 172 -10.71 1.44 5.00
C THR A 172 -10.28 2.64 5.84
N TRP A 173 -9.37 3.44 5.28
CA TRP A 173 -8.94 4.72 5.84
C TRP A 173 -9.56 5.85 5.03
N THR A 174 -10.06 6.85 5.72
CA THR A 174 -10.64 8.05 5.09
C THR A 174 -9.96 9.30 5.66
N THR A 175 -9.57 10.22 4.79
CA THR A 175 -8.99 11.49 5.23
C THR A 175 -10.01 12.31 6.00
N THR A 176 -9.52 12.98 7.03
CA THR A 176 -10.31 13.94 7.82
C THR A 176 -9.58 15.28 7.86
N ALA A 177 -10.32 16.38 7.89
CA ALA A 177 -9.75 17.73 8.02
C ALA A 177 -8.96 17.94 9.33
N SER A 178 -9.12 17.04 10.31
CA SER A 178 -8.33 17.03 11.53
C SER A 178 -6.86 16.67 11.30
N THR A 179 -6.51 16.06 10.16
CA THR A 179 -5.13 15.89 9.72
C THR A 179 -4.64 17.22 9.13
N LEU A 180 -4.41 18.23 9.99
CA LEU A 180 -4.06 19.59 9.59
C LEU A 180 -2.64 19.71 9.02
N THR A 181 -2.34 18.91 7.99
CA THR A 181 -1.11 19.06 7.22
C THR A 181 -1.36 20.05 6.09
N LYS A 182 -0.50 21.03 5.97
CA LYS A 182 -0.54 22.01 4.90
C LYS A 182 0.78 22.08 4.14
N GLY A 183 0.70 22.45 2.91
CA GLY A 183 1.87 22.68 2.06
C GLY A 183 1.64 23.88 1.15
N THR A 184 2.72 24.45 0.63
CA THR A 184 2.65 25.62 -0.26
C THR A 184 2.87 25.23 -1.71
N VAL A 185 1.90 25.50 -2.54
CA VAL A 185 2.00 25.44 -4.00
C VAL A 185 2.56 26.78 -4.50
N LYS A 186 3.70 26.73 -5.18
CA LYS A 186 4.37 27.91 -5.70
C LYS A 186 3.64 28.47 -6.91
N ASP A 187 3.76 29.78 -7.12
CA ASP A 187 3.22 30.47 -8.28
C ASP A 187 3.61 29.78 -9.60
N GLY A 188 2.66 29.66 -10.51
CA GLY A 188 2.83 28.93 -11.78
C GLY A 188 2.86 27.40 -11.66
N ASN A 189 2.49 26.84 -10.52
CA ASN A 189 2.39 25.40 -10.33
C ASN A 189 0.98 24.96 -9.94
N CYS A 190 0.63 23.73 -10.30
CA CYS A 190 -0.47 23.01 -9.67
C CYS A 190 0.08 22.03 -8.62
N GLY A 191 -0.67 21.80 -7.56
CA GLY A 191 -0.30 20.91 -6.48
C GLY A 191 -1.47 20.22 -5.82
N VAL A 192 -1.18 19.11 -5.15
CA VAL A 192 -2.14 18.28 -4.42
C VAL A 192 -1.44 17.66 -3.22
N MET A 193 -2.13 17.55 -2.09
CA MET A 193 -1.67 16.76 -0.96
C MET A 193 -1.90 15.28 -1.26
N ILE A 194 -0.90 14.46 -1.01
CA ILE A 194 -0.92 13.03 -1.29
C ILE A 194 -0.35 12.23 -0.12
N THR A 195 -0.77 10.98 -0.02
CA THR A 195 -0.05 9.96 0.74
C THR A 195 0.54 8.92 -0.19
N LYS A 196 1.71 8.40 0.18
CA LYS A 196 2.39 7.28 -0.48
C LYS A 196 2.32 6.07 0.44
N PRO A 197 1.29 5.22 0.31
CA PRO A 197 1.10 4.10 1.21
C PRO A 197 2.20 3.05 1.08
N ILE A 198 2.59 2.47 2.19
CA ILE A 198 3.37 1.23 2.19
C ILE A 198 2.38 0.08 2.11
N THR A 199 2.44 -0.64 1.00
CA THR A 199 1.51 -1.74 0.69
C THR A 199 2.23 -3.08 0.82
N THR A 200 1.62 -4.01 1.54
CA THR A 200 2.04 -5.41 1.55
C THR A 200 1.10 -6.22 0.68
N ARG A 201 1.61 -6.71 -0.44
CA ARG A 201 0.89 -7.61 -1.35
C ARG A 201 1.25 -9.04 -1.06
N ARG A 202 0.22 -9.85 -0.82
CA ARG A 202 0.33 -11.31 -0.80
C ARG A 202 -0.38 -11.85 -2.02
N SER A 203 0.23 -12.83 -2.67
CA SER A 203 -0.35 -13.45 -3.85
C SER A 203 -0.15 -14.96 -3.81
N GLY A 204 -1.08 -15.70 -4.41
CA GLY A 204 -1.05 -17.14 -4.33
C GLY A 204 -2.08 -17.84 -5.19
N ARG A 205 -2.19 -19.12 -4.97
CA ARG A 205 -3.06 -20.03 -5.71
C ARG A 205 -4.17 -20.55 -4.80
N PHE A 206 -5.33 -20.76 -5.41
CA PHE A 206 -6.50 -21.33 -4.76
C PHE A 206 -6.75 -22.74 -5.27
N PHE A 207 -6.98 -23.67 -4.35
CA PHE A 207 -7.18 -25.08 -4.61
C PHE A 207 -8.51 -25.56 -4.05
N ARG A 208 -9.12 -26.52 -4.77
CA ARG A 208 -10.33 -27.22 -4.33
C ARG A 208 -10.16 -28.72 -4.51
N GLY A 209 -10.56 -29.49 -3.52
CA GLY A 209 -10.54 -30.95 -3.53
C GLY A 209 -9.89 -31.55 -2.28
N CYS A 210 -9.58 -32.82 -2.33
CA CYS A 210 -8.94 -33.53 -1.22
C CYS A 210 -7.45 -33.18 -1.10
N ILE A 211 -6.95 -33.04 0.10
CA ILE A 211 -5.51 -32.87 0.34
C ILE A 211 -4.73 -34.00 -0.33
N GLY A 212 -3.78 -33.65 -1.20
CA GLY A 212 -2.98 -34.59 -1.99
C GLY A 212 -3.54 -34.92 -3.37
N SER A 213 -4.79 -34.53 -3.68
CA SER A 213 -5.41 -34.65 -5.01
C SER A 213 -6.23 -33.44 -5.42
N ALA A 214 -6.07 -32.31 -4.72
CA ALA A 214 -6.74 -31.06 -5.06
C ALA A 214 -6.25 -30.48 -6.37
N THR A 215 -7.14 -29.81 -7.08
CA THR A 215 -6.85 -29.09 -8.31
C THR A 215 -6.75 -27.61 -8.06
N GLN A 216 -5.80 -26.95 -8.69
CA GLN A 216 -5.77 -25.49 -8.72
C GLN A 216 -6.95 -24.99 -9.54
N VAL A 217 -7.78 -24.13 -8.93
CA VAL A 217 -8.96 -23.53 -9.57
C VAL A 217 -8.78 -22.07 -9.91
N GLY A 218 -7.74 -21.42 -9.36
CA GLY A 218 -7.40 -20.06 -9.72
C GLY A 218 -6.30 -19.47 -8.89
N THR A 219 -6.20 -18.16 -8.96
CA THR A 219 -5.19 -17.33 -8.29
C THR A 219 -5.85 -16.17 -7.57
N TRP A 220 -5.12 -15.60 -6.61
CA TRP A 220 -5.56 -14.44 -5.83
C TRP A 220 -4.36 -13.55 -5.50
N TYR A 221 -4.61 -12.28 -5.28
CA TYR A 221 -3.70 -11.39 -4.59
C TYR A 221 -4.47 -10.48 -3.63
N ALA A 222 -3.80 -10.04 -2.59
CA ALA A 222 -4.40 -9.24 -1.54
C ALA A 222 -3.43 -8.14 -1.11
N ASP A 223 -3.89 -6.91 -1.17
CA ASP A 223 -3.14 -5.73 -0.76
C ASP A 223 -3.62 -5.28 0.61
N SER A 224 -2.67 -5.08 1.49
CA SER A 224 -2.93 -4.62 2.85
C SER A 224 -1.98 -3.51 3.24
N HIS A 225 -2.48 -2.62 4.08
CA HIS A 225 -1.79 -1.46 4.59
C HIS A 225 -1.69 -1.55 6.12
N GLY A 226 -0.68 -0.92 6.69
CA GLY A 226 -0.55 -0.74 8.11
C GLY A 226 -1.14 0.59 8.58
N ASN A 227 -1.36 0.70 9.89
CA ASN A 227 -1.74 1.95 10.53
C ASN A 227 -0.51 2.80 10.84
N GLY A 228 -0.59 4.09 10.56
CA GLY A 228 0.34 5.11 10.99
C GLY A 228 -0.39 6.15 11.82
N SER A 229 0.32 6.82 12.73
CA SER A 229 -0.23 7.93 13.49
C SER A 229 0.48 9.22 13.13
N TYR A 230 -0.30 10.26 12.89
CA TYR A 230 0.17 11.59 12.53
C TYR A 230 -0.36 12.58 13.56
N ASN A 231 0.45 12.82 14.61
CA ASN A 231 0.09 13.68 15.73
C ASN A 231 -1.25 13.29 16.39
N GLY A 232 -1.45 11.99 16.63
CA GLY A 232 -2.66 11.44 17.24
C GLY A 232 -3.84 11.23 16.29
N VAL A 233 -3.66 11.49 15.00
CA VAL A 233 -4.63 11.13 13.96
C VAL A 233 -4.19 9.83 13.29
N ASP A 234 -5.04 8.82 13.34
CA ASP A 234 -4.78 7.54 12.69
C ASP A 234 -4.99 7.69 11.18
N TRP A 235 -3.97 7.27 10.43
CA TRP A 235 -3.97 7.22 8.98
C TRP A 235 -3.22 5.98 8.51
N ILE A 236 -3.19 5.78 7.22
CA ILE A 236 -2.44 4.68 6.60
C ILE A 236 -0.93 4.88 6.79
N GLN A 237 -0.21 3.81 7.03
CA GLN A 237 1.25 3.83 7.11
C GLN A 237 1.87 4.21 5.77
N GLY A 238 2.81 5.15 5.80
CA GLY A 238 3.47 5.67 4.60
C GLY A 238 3.99 7.09 4.83
N ALA A 239 4.06 7.86 3.77
CA ALA A 239 4.48 9.24 3.85
C ALA A 239 3.42 10.18 3.26
N ILE A 240 3.09 11.24 3.99
CA ILE A 240 2.30 12.35 3.48
C ILE A 240 3.27 13.33 2.82
N SER A 241 2.96 13.76 1.61
CA SER A 241 3.78 14.68 0.82
C SER A 241 2.92 15.55 -0.09
N MET A 242 3.59 16.36 -0.90
CA MET A 242 2.95 17.11 -1.98
C MET A 242 3.38 16.57 -3.33
N CYS A 243 2.45 16.48 -4.26
CA CYS A 243 2.76 16.35 -5.68
C CYS A 243 2.54 17.71 -6.34
N THR A 244 3.61 18.33 -6.83
CA THR A 244 3.56 19.64 -7.49
C THR A 244 4.22 19.57 -8.85
N LYS A 245 3.64 20.24 -9.86
CA LYS A 245 4.21 20.34 -11.20
C LYS A 245 3.98 21.74 -11.76
N GLN A 246 4.90 22.21 -12.59
CA GLN A 246 4.75 23.44 -13.34
C GLN A 246 3.63 23.24 -14.37
N GLN A 247 2.50 23.86 -14.12
CA GLN A 247 1.29 23.69 -14.89
C GLN A 247 0.28 24.74 -14.45
N ASP A 248 -0.57 25.23 -15.39
CA ASP A 248 -1.49 26.33 -15.13
C ASP A 248 -2.92 25.85 -14.82
N ASN A 249 -3.28 24.64 -15.21
CA ASN A 249 -4.63 24.11 -15.08
C ASN A 249 -4.65 22.61 -14.75
N PRO A 250 -5.69 22.12 -14.03
CA PRO A 250 -5.92 20.68 -13.88
C PRO A 250 -6.35 20.05 -15.25
N PRO A 251 -6.26 18.71 -15.40
CA PRO A 251 -5.90 17.73 -14.38
C PRO A 251 -4.39 17.67 -14.12
N LEU A 252 -4.01 17.29 -12.90
CA LEU A 252 -2.61 17.08 -12.50
C LEU A 252 -2.29 15.59 -12.55
N THR A 253 -1.31 15.21 -13.38
CA THR A 253 -0.84 13.81 -13.42
C THR A 253 -0.15 13.42 -12.11
N ARG A 254 -0.28 12.15 -11.69
CA ARG A 254 0.37 11.63 -10.47
C ARG A 254 1.88 11.80 -10.53
N CYS A 255 2.50 12.04 -9.39
CA CYS A 255 3.97 12.05 -9.25
C CYS A 255 4.52 10.61 -9.26
N THR A 256 3.79 9.68 -8.66
CA THR A 256 4.09 8.24 -8.67
C THR A 256 2.82 7.48 -9.08
N GLY A 257 2.95 6.56 -10.05
CA GLY A 257 1.83 5.82 -10.61
C GLY A 257 1.34 6.37 -11.94
N GLN A 258 0.14 5.95 -12.36
CA GLN A 258 -0.49 6.33 -13.63
C GLN A 258 -1.80 7.07 -13.38
N GLY A 259 -2.21 7.86 -14.37
CA GLY A 259 -3.45 8.63 -14.33
C GLY A 259 -3.32 9.99 -13.67
N ASP A 260 -4.45 10.65 -13.52
CA ASP A 260 -4.54 12.02 -13.04
C ASP A 260 -5.24 12.10 -11.69
N PHE A 261 -5.01 13.20 -11.00
CA PHE A 261 -5.78 13.59 -9.82
C PHE A 261 -7.05 14.34 -10.26
N ALA A 262 -8.14 14.13 -9.55
CA ALA A 262 -9.42 14.79 -9.79
C ALA A 262 -9.48 16.17 -9.11
#